data_466d97747d7584366435589fb7172306
#
_entry.id   466d97747d7584366435589fb7172306
#
_cell.length_a   1.000
_cell.length_b   1.000
_cell.length_c   1.000
_cell.angle_alpha   90.00
_cell.angle_beta   90.00
_cell.angle_gamma   90.00
#
_symmetry.space_group_name_H-M   'P 1'
#
loop_
_entity.id
_entity.type
_entity.pdbx_description
1 polymer ?
#
loop_
_entity_poly.entity_id
_entity_poly.type
_entity_poly.pdbx_seq_one_letter_code
_entity_poly.pdbx_strand_id
1 'polypeptide(L)'
;MLLGTSVLFAQGTEAAGATATDAVKDNGLATAGYYILLFLIVCFVIGIVGKILRVFDLTQQIQNKKPINWDNVMGVCCLIFLIAGAYGAYWEFTVQGAMILPDAASEHGVKWDEMFWTTTTLTMIVFVVTQILLFSFLFKYRHNANRRGHFLPHNNTIEKVWTIAPAIVLTILVIFGFFTWQQITDNVDAKGEPASINVDITGHQFAWELRYPGKDARLGKTDYKLVSGTNKLGINFKDKDSYDDLQADTMYLPVRKSVRLNIHAQDVIHSVYMPHFRVQLNAVPGLPTFFKFKPTITTAEMRIKLDKPNFEYEILCNKVCGGAHYNMKKVVRVVTEAEYQAWLSQQKPYLTDAIKKDLKFAAEKKEVQPNRLALNN
;
A
#
# COMPACT_ATOMS: atom_id res chain seq x y z
N MET A 1 10.13 35.91 -16.76
CA MET A 1 10.89 34.83 -17.45
C MET A 1 11.06 33.73 -16.43
N LEU A 2 10.05 32.84 -16.37
CA LEU A 2 9.97 31.73 -15.41
C LEU A 2 10.29 30.45 -16.21
N LEU A 3 11.37 29.79 -15.81
CA LEU A 3 11.81 28.52 -16.36
C LEU A 3 10.83 27.42 -15.93
N GLY A 4 9.99 27.00 -16.86
CA GLY A 4 9.18 25.80 -16.70
C GLY A 4 10.05 24.56 -16.96
N THR A 5 10.34 23.81 -15.93
CA THR A 5 10.89 22.46 -16.04
C THR A 5 9.75 21.47 -16.26
N SER A 6 9.46 21.15 -17.51
CA SER A 6 8.61 20.01 -17.86
C SER A 6 9.35 18.72 -17.55
N VAL A 7 8.87 18.00 -16.55
CA VAL A 7 9.29 16.61 -16.30
C VAL A 7 8.63 15.75 -17.35
N LEU A 8 9.39 15.29 -18.33
CA LEU A 8 8.97 14.29 -19.29
C LEU A 8 8.87 12.93 -18.59
N PHE A 9 7.64 12.45 -18.41
CA PHE A 9 7.40 11.02 -18.14
C PHE A 9 7.63 10.25 -19.46
N ALA A 10 8.68 9.46 -19.50
CA ALA A 10 8.96 8.55 -20.60
C ALA A 10 7.87 7.48 -20.67
N GLN A 11 7.06 7.50 -21.73
CA GLN A 11 6.23 6.38 -22.12
C GLN A 11 7.15 5.25 -22.59
N GLY A 12 7.10 4.12 -21.91
CA GLY A 12 7.83 2.93 -22.26
C GLY A 12 7.25 2.30 -23.52
N THR A 13 7.98 2.38 -24.61
CA THR A 13 7.81 1.53 -25.79
C THR A 13 8.39 0.15 -25.49
N GLU A 14 7.64 -0.88 -25.90
CA GLU A 14 8.06 -2.28 -25.88
C GLU A 14 9.43 -2.46 -26.56
N ALA A 15 10.35 -3.12 -25.87
CA ALA A 15 11.52 -3.70 -26.51
C ALA A 15 11.71 -5.13 -25.99
N ALA A 16 11.63 -6.04 -26.93
CA ALA A 16 11.93 -7.45 -26.79
C ALA A 16 13.39 -7.68 -26.33
N GLY A 17 13.57 -8.68 -25.47
CA GLY A 17 14.76 -9.50 -25.38
C GLY A 17 16.08 -8.77 -25.12
N ALA A 18 16.36 -8.48 -23.83
CA ALA A 18 17.73 -8.30 -23.37
C ALA A 18 17.98 -9.22 -22.18
N THR A 19 18.96 -10.06 -22.33
CA THR A 19 19.52 -10.96 -21.33
C THR A 19 19.90 -10.18 -20.07
N ALA A 20 19.32 -10.54 -18.94
CA ALA A 20 19.60 -9.99 -17.63
C ALA A 20 20.98 -10.40 -17.14
N THR A 21 22.00 -9.60 -17.41
CA THR A 21 23.30 -9.63 -16.71
C THR A 21 23.99 -8.27 -16.71
N ASP A 22 23.28 -7.24 -16.25
CA ASP A 22 23.94 -6.07 -15.68
C ASP A 22 23.28 -5.81 -14.33
N ALA A 23 23.76 -6.50 -13.30
CA ALA A 23 23.52 -6.12 -11.93
C ALA A 23 24.06 -4.69 -11.79
N VAL A 24 23.13 -3.71 -11.71
CA VAL A 24 23.48 -2.36 -11.24
C VAL A 24 24.24 -2.56 -9.94
N LYS A 25 25.55 -2.38 -9.98
CA LYS A 25 26.40 -2.33 -8.78
C LYS A 25 25.78 -1.23 -7.92
N ASP A 26 25.10 -1.63 -6.88
CA ASP A 26 24.54 -0.72 -5.89
C ASP A 26 25.72 -0.02 -5.20
N ASN A 27 26.05 1.17 -5.71
CA ASN A 27 27.04 2.05 -5.12
C ASN A 27 26.43 2.77 -3.90
N GLY A 28 25.74 2.04 -3.00
CA GLY A 28 25.11 2.60 -1.81
C GLY A 28 26.05 3.49 -1.00
N LEU A 29 27.34 3.15 -0.97
CA LEU A 29 28.37 3.98 -0.33
C LEU A 29 28.60 5.31 -1.09
N ALA A 30 28.62 5.28 -2.41
CA ALA A 30 28.76 6.50 -3.23
C ALA A 30 27.53 7.39 -3.15
N THR A 31 26.33 6.80 -3.14
CA THR A 31 25.05 7.49 -2.95
C THR A 31 24.97 8.13 -1.56
N ALA A 32 25.32 7.40 -0.52
CA ALA A 32 25.42 7.95 0.84
C ALA A 32 26.44 9.08 0.93
N GLY A 33 27.61 8.91 0.32
CA GLY A 33 28.63 9.95 0.21
C GLY A 33 28.12 11.22 -0.48
N TYR A 34 27.34 11.07 -1.56
CA TYR A 34 26.73 12.20 -2.25
C TYR A 34 25.75 12.97 -1.34
N TYR A 35 24.87 12.30 -0.62
CA TYR A 35 23.94 12.97 0.29
C TYR A 35 24.64 13.62 1.49
N ILE A 36 25.68 13.00 2.03
CA ILE A 36 26.49 13.60 3.08
C ILE A 36 27.20 14.87 2.55
N LEU A 37 27.81 14.81 1.37
CA LEU A 37 28.43 15.96 0.74
C LEU A 37 27.42 17.09 0.49
N LEU A 38 26.23 16.78 -0.05
CA LEU A 38 25.17 17.74 -0.28
C LEU A 38 24.73 18.42 1.05
N PHE A 39 24.55 17.62 2.10
CA PHE A 39 24.24 18.14 3.43
C PHE A 39 25.32 19.09 3.96
N LEU A 40 26.60 18.71 3.82
CA LEU A 40 27.73 19.55 4.25
C LEU A 40 27.81 20.84 3.44
N ILE A 41 27.56 20.81 2.13
CA ILE A 41 27.50 22.01 1.27
C ILE A 41 26.37 22.92 1.73
N VAL A 42 25.16 22.39 2.01
CA VAL A 42 24.05 23.18 2.51
C VAL A 42 24.38 23.82 3.86
N CYS A 43 24.95 23.08 4.80
CA CYS A 43 25.40 23.61 6.09
C CYS A 43 26.48 24.70 5.92
N PHE A 44 27.41 24.52 5.00
CA PHE A 44 28.45 25.48 4.70
C PHE A 44 27.89 26.78 4.12
N VAL A 45 26.95 26.66 3.17
CA VAL A 45 26.25 27.84 2.58
C VAL A 45 25.48 28.61 3.66
N ILE A 46 24.73 27.93 4.53
CA ILE A 46 24.03 28.53 5.65
C ILE A 46 25.00 29.24 6.58
N GLY A 47 26.15 28.63 6.89
CA GLY A 47 27.20 29.24 7.70
C GLY A 47 27.80 30.49 7.08
N ILE A 48 28.05 30.51 5.76
CA ILE A 48 28.51 31.67 5.02
C ILE A 48 27.48 32.81 5.07
N VAL A 49 26.23 32.51 4.75
CA VAL A 49 25.12 33.47 4.80
C VAL A 49 25.02 34.09 6.20
N GLY A 50 25.04 33.27 7.25
CA GLY A 50 25.02 33.75 8.62
C GLY A 50 26.20 34.68 8.96
N LYS A 51 27.41 34.38 8.48
CA LYS A 51 28.58 35.28 8.65
C LYS A 51 28.42 36.59 7.87
N ILE A 52 27.95 36.55 6.64
CA ILE A 52 27.70 37.73 5.81
C ILE A 52 26.69 38.66 6.50
N LEU A 53 25.60 38.13 7.01
CA LEU A 53 24.56 38.87 7.73
C LEU A 53 25.15 39.52 9.00
N ARG A 54 26.01 38.79 9.73
CA ARG A 54 26.66 39.31 10.93
C ARG A 54 27.66 40.45 10.59
N VAL A 55 28.43 40.30 9.52
CA VAL A 55 29.34 41.37 9.03
C VAL A 55 28.54 42.58 8.62
N PHE A 56 27.43 42.41 7.93
CA PHE A 56 26.54 43.50 7.54
C PHE A 56 26.00 44.24 8.76
N ASP A 57 25.54 43.53 9.80
CA ASP A 57 25.05 44.12 11.05
C ASP A 57 26.14 44.97 11.77
N LEU A 58 27.37 44.40 11.87
CA LEU A 58 28.50 45.10 12.46
C LEU A 58 28.86 46.37 11.65
N THR A 59 28.81 46.30 10.34
CA THR A 59 29.05 47.47 9.47
C THR A 59 28.01 48.54 9.67
N GLN A 60 26.73 48.20 9.84
CA GLN A 60 25.67 49.17 10.17
C GLN A 60 25.91 49.83 11.53
N GLN A 61 26.36 49.04 12.54
CA GLN A 61 26.68 49.60 13.86
C GLN A 61 27.87 50.59 13.79
N ILE A 62 28.95 50.27 13.04
CA ILE A 62 30.10 51.16 12.85
C ILE A 62 29.68 52.47 12.15
N GLN A 63 28.74 52.41 11.23
CA GLN A 63 28.20 53.58 10.53
C GLN A 63 27.16 54.38 11.34
N ASN A 64 26.96 54.04 12.61
CA ASN A 64 25.89 54.60 13.47
C ASN A 64 24.48 54.53 12.87
N LYS A 65 24.24 53.56 12.01
CA LYS A 65 22.89 53.24 11.48
C LYS A 65 22.17 52.28 12.42
N LYS A 66 20.83 52.38 12.45
CA LYS A 66 20.04 51.42 13.24
C LYS A 66 20.25 50.00 12.72
N PRO A 67 20.64 49.05 13.57
CA PRO A 67 20.79 47.64 13.17
C PRO A 67 19.46 47.06 12.70
N ILE A 68 19.52 46.06 11.84
CA ILE A 68 18.33 45.32 11.39
C ILE A 68 17.72 44.62 12.59
N ASN A 69 16.42 44.79 12.76
CA ASN A 69 15.69 44.01 13.76
C ASN A 69 15.37 42.59 13.19
N TRP A 70 16.29 41.64 13.42
CA TRP A 70 16.18 40.26 12.95
C TRP A 70 14.96 39.55 13.50
N ASP A 71 14.49 39.89 14.71
CA ASP A 71 13.28 39.30 15.28
C ASP A 71 12.03 39.66 14.46
N ASN A 72 11.97 40.90 13.96
CA ASN A 72 10.91 41.34 13.06
C ASN A 72 11.03 40.64 11.69
N VAL A 73 12.24 40.56 11.13
CA VAL A 73 12.47 39.86 9.85
C VAL A 73 12.03 38.41 9.95
N MET A 74 12.47 37.68 10.97
CA MET A 74 12.09 36.30 11.20
C MET A 74 10.58 36.11 11.40
N GLY A 75 9.95 37.03 12.17
CA GLY A 75 8.51 37.00 12.35
C GLY A 75 7.74 37.16 11.04
N VAL A 76 8.17 38.09 10.17
CA VAL A 76 7.58 38.29 8.84
C VAL A 76 7.85 37.08 7.94
N CYS A 77 9.06 36.51 7.94
CA CYS A 77 9.40 35.32 7.20
C CYS A 77 8.50 34.12 7.61
N CYS A 78 8.21 33.96 8.90
CA CYS A 78 7.28 32.91 9.39
C CYS A 78 5.87 33.10 8.83
N LEU A 79 5.36 34.33 8.75
CA LEU A 79 4.04 34.60 8.16
C LEU A 79 4.03 34.33 6.65
N ILE A 80 5.08 34.75 5.94
CA ILE A 80 5.25 34.47 4.51
C ILE A 80 5.28 32.93 4.28
N PHE A 81 6.02 32.21 5.13
CA PHE A 81 6.10 30.75 5.06
C PHE A 81 4.73 30.09 5.28
N LEU A 82 3.94 30.56 6.25
CA LEU A 82 2.58 30.08 6.47
C LEU A 82 1.69 30.28 5.24
N ILE A 83 1.72 31.48 4.64
CA ILE A 83 0.93 31.79 3.44
C ILE A 83 1.39 30.94 2.24
N ALA A 84 2.70 30.86 2.03
CA ALA A 84 3.27 30.05 0.94
C ALA A 84 2.96 28.56 1.13
N GLY A 85 3.04 28.05 2.37
CA GLY A 85 2.66 26.69 2.71
C GLY A 85 1.17 26.40 2.47
N ALA A 86 0.28 27.32 2.86
CA ALA A 86 -1.14 27.22 2.60
C ALA A 86 -1.47 27.21 1.10
N TYR A 87 -0.81 28.09 0.33
CA TYR A 87 -0.95 28.10 -1.13
C TYR A 87 -0.41 26.83 -1.77
N GLY A 88 0.77 26.35 -1.34
CA GLY A 88 1.36 25.09 -1.82
C GLY A 88 0.47 23.89 -1.53
N ALA A 89 -0.10 23.79 -0.32
CA ALA A 89 -1.03 22.73 0.05
C ALA A 89 -2.32 22.78 -0.79
N TYR A 90 -2.88 23.98 -1.02
CA TYR A 90 -4.02 24.17 -1.89
C TYR A 90 -3.72 23.73 -3.34
N TRP A 91 -2.57 24.16 -3.87
CA TRP A 91 -2.17 23.80 -5.23
C TRP A 91 -1.97 22.30 -5.37
N GLU A 92 -1.27 21.66 -4.44
CA GLU A 92 -1.03 20.22 -4.43
C GLU A 92 -2.34 19.44 -4.38
N PHE A 93 -3.25 19.85 -3.49
CA PHE A 93 -4.55 19.19 -3.36
C PHE A 93 -5.41 19.33 -4.63
N THR A 94 -5.40 20.48 -5.29
CA THR A 94 -6.21 20.71 -6.50
C THR A 94 -5.62 20.06 -7.74
N VAL A 95 -4.29 19.96 -7.86
CA VAL A 95 -3.61 19.40 -9.03
C VAL A 95 -3.39 17.89 -8.89
N GLN A 96 -2.99 17.42 -7.71
CA GLN A 96 -2.61 16.04 -7.45
C GLN A 96 -3.67 15.24 -6.67
N GLY A 97 -4.69 15.92 -6.15
CA GLY A 97 -5.70 15.30 -5.28
C GLY A 97 -6.40 14.09 -5.90
N ALA A 98 -6.60 14.09 -7.22
CA ALA A 98 -7.20 12.95 -7.94
C ALA A 98 -6.34 11.67 -7.93
N MET A 99 -5.04 11.78 -7.60
CA MET A 99 -4.13 10.64 -7.52
C MET A 99 -4.07 10.00 -6.11
N ILE A 100 -4.69 10.60 -5.11
CA ILE A 100 -4.64 10.11 -3.72
C ILE A 100 -5.32 8.75 -3.62
N LEU A 101 -6.52 8.62 -4.18
CA LEU A 101 -7.30 7.39 -4.18
C LEU A 101 -7.92 7.18 -5.55
N PRO A 102 -7.71 6.01 -6.20
CA PRO A 102 -8.47 5.64 -7.39
C PRO A 102 -9.94 5.40 -7.01
N ASP A 103 -10.83 5.37 -7.99
CA ASP A 103 -12.25 5.10 -7.75
C ASP A 103 -12.46 3.76 -7.03
N ALA A 104 -13.23 3.77 -5.96
CA ALA A 104 -13.60 2.56 -5.24
C ALA A 104 -14.52 1.68 -6.07
N ALA A 105 -14.17 0.40 -6.22
CA ALA A 105 -14.92 -0.60 -6.98
C ALA A 105 -15.40 -1.77 -6.11
N SER A 106 -15.47 -1.58 -4.78
CA SER A 106 -16.00 -2.57 -3.84
C SER A 106 -16.93 -1.94 -2.83
N GLU A 107 -17.83 -2.74 -2.26
CA GLU A 107 -18.83 -2.27 -1.29
C GLU A 107 -18.17 -1.70 -0.02
N HIS A 108 -17.21 -2.42 0.55
CA HIS A 108 -16.47 -1.93 1.73
C HIS A 108 -15.50 -0.80 1.38
N GLY A 109 -15.04 -0.74 0.12
CA GLY A 109 -14.12 0.31 -0.33
C GLY A 109 -14.72 1.69 -0.23
N VAL A 110 -16.01 1.85 -0.52
CA VAL A 110 -16.73 3.12 -0.34
C VAL A 110 -16.75 3.53 1.13
N LYS A 111 -17.06 2.60 2.04
CA LYS A 111 -17.04 2.86 3.50
C LYS A 111 -15.63 3.21 4.00
N TRP A 112 -14.61 2.56 3.45
CA TRP A 112 -13.23 2.85 3.76
C TRP A 112 -12.83 4.26 3.32
N ASP A 113 -13.25 4.68 2.12
CA ASP A 113 -13.00 6.02 1.59
C ASP A 113 -13.73 7.09 2.44
N GLU A 114 -14.97 6.84 2.86
CA GLU A 114 -15.69 7.71 3.78
C GLU A 114 -14.94 7.90 5.11
N MET A 115 -14.43 6.80 5.68
CA MET A 115 -13.63 6.85 6.92
C MET A 115 -12.31 7.59 6.70
N PHE A 116 -11.63 7.34 5.58
CA PHE A 116 -10.39 8.01 5.21
C PHE A 116 -10.59 9.52 5.10
N TRP A 117 -11.60 9.97 4.35
CA TRP A 117 -11.88 11.40 4.17
C TRP A 117 -12.36 12.07 5.46
N THR A 118 -13.16 11.40 6.26
CA THR A 118 -13.60 11.91 7.57
C THR A 118 -12.39 12.12 8.48
N THR A 119 -11.51 11.14 8.58
CA THR A 119 -10.30 11.22 9.40
C THR A 119 -9.34 12.28 8.88
N THR A 120 -9.13 12.32 7.56
CA THR A 120 -8.27 13.31 6.90
C THR A 120 -8.78 14.72 7.13
N THR A 121 -10.08 14.95 6.93
CA THR A 121 -10.70 16.28 7.14
C THR A 121 -10.53 16.76 8.59
N LEU A 122 -10.83 15.89 9.55
CA LEU A 122 -10.66 16.20 10.96
C LEU A 122 -9.21 16.55 11.31
N THR A 123 -8.28 15.72 10.84
CA THR A 123 -6.85 15.91 11.06
C THR A 123 -6.35 17.20 10.41
N MET A 124 -6.82 17.52 9.20
CA MET A 124 -6.45 18.73 8.49
C MET A 124 -6.99 20.00 9.18
N ILE A 125 -8.20 19.96 9.74
CA ILE A 125 -8.72 21.09 10.54
C ILE A 125 -7.80 21.38 11.73
N VAL A 126 -7.45 20.33 12.50
CA VAL A 126 -6.54 20.48 13.65
C VAL A 126 -5.16 20.95 13.20
N PHE A 127 -4.63 20.39 12.11
CA PHE A 127 -3.35 20.81 11.53
C PHE A 127 -3.35 22.29 11.16
N VAL A 128 -4.33 22.74 10.39
CA VAL A 128 -4.42 24.16 9.96
C VAL A 128 -4.53 25.10 11.16
N VAL A 129 -5.39 24.78 12.13
CA VAL A 129 -5.53 25.59 13.34
C VAL A 129 -4.22 25.68 14.11
N THR A 130 -3.54 24.55 14.30
CA THR A 130 -2.25 24.52 15.02
C THR A 130 -1.16 25.27 14.26
N GLN A 131 -1.09 25.20 12.92
CA GLN A 131 -0.14 25.97 12.12
C GLN A 131 -0.41 27.49 12.22
N ILE A 132 -1.66 27.90 12.11
CA ILE A 132 -2.04 29.31 12.28
C ILE A 132 -1.63 29.83 13.67
N LEU A 133 -1.94 29.08 14.73
CA LEU A 133 -1.55 29.45 16.09
C LEU A 133 -0.03 29.50 16.23
N LEU A 134 0.69 28.50 15.75
CA LEU A 134 2.15 28.43 15.84
C LEU A 134 2.80 29.65 15.20
N PHE A 135 2.54 29.91 13.92
CA PHE A 135 3.18 31.02 13.21
C PHE A 135 2.70 32.38 13.66
N SER A 136 1.42 32.50 14.08
CA SER A 136 0.92 33.75 14.69
C SER A 136 1.60 34.04 16.03
N PHE A 137 1.86 33.00 16.84
CA PHE A 137 2.57 33.18 18.10
C PHE A 137 4.05 33.49 17.91
N LEU A 138 4.71 32.86 16.92
CA LEU A 138 6.08 33.22 16.54
C LEU A 138 6.17 34.69 16.14
N PHE A 139 5.20 35.22 15.40
CA PHE A 139 5.14 36.63 15.03
C PHE A 139 4.79 37.53 16.22
N LYS A 140 3.73 37.20 16.99
CA LYS A 140 3.21 38.02 18.08
C LYS A 140 4.16 38.10 19.28
N TYR A 141 4.80 36.99 19.62
CA TYR A 141 5.65 36.84 20.82
C TYR A 141 7.14 36.89 20.50
N ARG A 142 7.55 37.36 19.30
CA ARG A 142 8.94 37.62 18.98
C ARG A 142 9.57 38.57 19.99
N HIS A 143 10.89 38.53 20.13
CA HIS A 143 11.59 39.34 21.08
C HIS A 143 11.24 40.84 20.93
N ASN A 144 10.99 41.50 22.05
CA ASN A 144 10.74 42.92 22.15
C ASN A 144 11.30 43.40 23.48
N ALA A 145 12.20 44.40 23.42
CA ALA A 145 12.86 44.96 24.61
C ALA A 145 11.87 45.47 25.69
N ASN A 146 10.66 45.85 25.29
CA ASN A 146 9.63 46.40 26.17
C ASN A 146 8.70 45.32 26.75
N ARG A 147 8.93 44.04 26.44
CA ARG A 147 8.12 42.91 26.95
C ARG A 147 8.99 41.92 27.69
N ARG A 148 8.50 41.43 28.83
CA ARG A 148 9.12 40.33 29.57
C ARG A 148 8.35 39.04 29.30
N GLY A 149 9.07 37.94 29.15
CA GLY A 149 8.45 36.61 29.06
C GLY A 149 7.74 36.23 30.36
N HIS A 150 6.56 35.66 30.26
CA HIS A 150 5.85 35.07 31.42
C HIS A 150 6.15 33.59 31.50
N PHE A 151 6.70 33.18 32.63
CA PHE A 151 7.00 31.77 32.86
C PHE A 151 5.76 31.05 33.43
N LEU A 152 5.14 30.20 32.64
CA LEU A 152 3.97 29.42 33.01
C LEU A 152 4.26 27.93 32.75
N PRO A 153 4.91 27.21 33.69
CA PRO A 153 5.39 25.84 33.47
C PRO A 153 4.26 24.82 33.39
N HIS A 154 3.14 25.08 34.07
CA HIS A 154 2.00 24.15 34.12
C HIS A 154 0.68 24.88 33.96
N ASN A 155 -0.23 24.26 33.19
CA ASN A 155 -1.62 24.69 33.09
C ASN A 155 -2.55 23.47 32.98
N ASN A 156 -2.99 22.98 34.13
CA ASN A 156 -3.82 21.77 34.22
C ASN A 156 -5.11 21.83 33.38
N THR A 157 -5.66 23.02 33.16
CA THR A 157 -6.89 23.15 32.36
C THR A 157 -6.61 22.92 30.88
N ILE A 158 -5.57 23.56 30.34
CA ILE A 158 -5.17 23.39 28.93
C ILE A 158 -4.71 21.94 28.73
N GLU A 159 -3.92 21.38 29.65
CA GLU A 159 -3.43 19.99 29.59
C GLU A 159 -4.58 18.98 29.53
N LYS A 160 -5.61 19.14 30.35
CA LYS A 160 -6.81 18.30 30.31
C LYS A 160 -7.53 18.42 28.96
N VAL A 161 -7.71 19.63 28.43
CA VAL A 161 -8.41 19.84 27.16
C VAL A 161 -7.71 19.15 26.00
N TRP A 162 -6.39 19.36 25.82
CA TRP A 162 -5.68 18.78 24.70
C TRP A 162 -5.42 17.26 24.85
N THR A 163 -5.62 16.70 26.03
CA THR A 163 -5.54 15.25 26.24
C THR A 163 -6.91 14.57 26.06
N ILE A 164 -7.95 15.11 26.67
CA ILE A 164 -9.27 14.47 26.69
C ILE A 164 -9.98 14.60 25.33
N ALA A 165 -9.93 15.77 24.70
CA ALA A 165 -10.64 15.97 23.44
C ALA A 165 -10.11 15.04 22.30
N PRO A 166 -8.79 14.93 22.03
CA PRO A 166 -8.28 13.98 21.06
C PRO A 166 -8.54 12.51 21.47
N ALA A 167 -8.45 12.18 22.76
CA ALA A 167 -8.71 10.82 23.24
C ALA A 167 -10.14 10.35 22.91
N ILE A 168 -11.14 11.21 23.13
CA ILE A 168 -12.54 10.89 22.82
C ILE A 168 -12.69 10.69 21.29
N VAL A 169 -12.19 11.61 20.47
CA VAL A 169 -12.28 11.55 19.02
C VAL A 169 -11.60 10.28 18.48
N LEU A 170 -10.37 9.99 18.91
CA LEU A 170 -9.64 8.80 18.48
C LEU A 170 -10.36 7.51 18.91
N THR A 171 -10.92 7.47 20.12
CA THR A 171 -11.70 6.30 20.60
C THR A 171 -12.88 6.02 19.66
N ILE A 172 -13.64 7.05 19.26
CA ILE A 172 -14.77 6.89 18.35
C ILE A 172 -14.29 6.37 16.97
N LEU A 173 -13.22 6.93 16.43
CA LEU A 173 -12.66 6.51 15.13
C LEU A 173 -12.14 5.05 15.19
N VAL A 174 -11.47 4.66 16.27
CA VAL A 174 -10.98 3.28 16.45
C VAL A 174 -12.13 2.29 16.54
N ILE A 175 -13.18 2.60 17.28
CA ILE A 175 -14.38 1.73 17.41
C ILE A 175 -15.02 1.55 16.03
N PHE A 176 -15.18 2.62 15.28
CA PHE A 176 -15.75 2.54 13.91
C PHE A 176 -14.86 1.70 12.98
N GLY A 177 -13.56 1.92 13.01
CA GLY A 177 -12.59 1.14 12.24
C GLY A 177 -12.59 -0.35 12.60
N PHE A 178 -12.73 -0.68 13.88
CA PHE A 178 -12.81 -2.07 14.36
C PHE A 178 -14.03 -2.82 13.81
N PHE A 179 -15.20 -2.22 13.81
CA PHE A 179 -16.39 -2.84 13.22
C PHE A 179 -16.25 -3.03 11.70
N THR A 180 -15.66 -2.07 11.00
CA THR A 180 -15.38 -2.22 9.57
C THR A 180 -14.40 -3.37 9.32
N TRP A 181 -13.36 -3.50 10.13
CA TRP A 181 -12.40 -4.59 10.05
C TRP A 181 -13.03 -5.97 10.27
N GLN A 182 -13.90 -6.10 11.27
CA GLN A 182 -14.63 -7.36 11.50
C GLN A 182 -15.44 -7.79 10.27
N GLN A 183 -16.14 -6.88 9.61
CA GLN A 183 -16.93 -7.20 8.41
C GLN A 183 -16.07 -7.72 7.24
N ILE A 184 -14.82 -7.30 7.15
CA ILE A 184 -13.87 -7.72 6.12
C ILE A 184 -13.27 -9.10 6.42
N THR A 185 -13.04 -9.39 7.71
CA THR A 185 -12.34 -10.61 8.15
C THR A 185 -13.29 -11.73 8.57
N ASP A 186 -14.58 -11.48 8.73
CA ASP A 186 -15.54 -12.52 9.05
C ASP A 186 -15.74 -13.53 7.92
N ASN A 187 -15.99 -14.79 8.30
CA ASN A 187 -16.28 -15.87 7.36
C ASN A 187 -17.63 -15.73 6.67
N VAL A 188 -18.54 -15.00 7.29
CA VAL A 188 -19.91 -14.76 6.82
C VAL A 188 -20.12 -13.29 6.52
N ASP A 189 -21.05 -12.98 5.65
CA ASP A 189 -21.44 -11.59 5.38
C ASP A 189 -22.31 -11.01 6.52
N ALA A 190 -22.75 -9.75 6.38
CA ALA A 190 -23.58 -9.09 7.36
C ALA A 190 -24.95 -9.78 7.58
N LYS A 191 -25.34 -10.69 6.69
CA LYS A 191 -26.56 -11.52 6.78
C LYS A 191 -26.30 -12.92 7.33
N GLY A 192 -25.04 -13.24 7.69
CA GLY A 192 -24.64 -14.56 8.18
C GLY A 192 -24.40 -15.59 7.07
N GLU A 193 -24.35 -15.18 5.80
CA GLU A 193 -24.11 -16.08 4.69
C GLU A 193 -22.62 -16.20 4.35
N PRO A 194 -22.11 -17.40 3.97
CA PRO A 194 -20.74 -17.57 3.53
C PRO A 194 -20.48 -16.83 2.21
N ALA A 195 -19.21 -16.55 1.93
CA ALA A 195 -18.83 -15.96 0.66
C ALA A 195 -19.27 -16.85 -0.51
N SER A 196 -19.80 -16.23 -1.57
CA SER A 196 -20.30 -16.93 -2.75
C SER A 196 -19.19 -17.62 -3.54
N ILE A 197 -17.96 -17.09 -3.45
CA ILE A 197 -16.79 -17.57 -4.19
C ILE A 197 -15.58 -17.53 -3.27
N ASN A 198 -14.84 -18.65 -3.24
CA ASN A 198 -13.55 -18.73 -2.57
C ASN A 198 -12.44 -18.77 -3.63
N VAL A 199 -11.42 -17.96 -3.49
CA VAL A 199 -10.24 -17.94 -4.36
C VAL A 199 -9.00 -18.01 -3.49
N ASP A 200 -8.13 -18.98 -3.75
CA ASP A 200 -6.81 -19.01 -3.12
C ASP A 200 -5.84 -18.15 -3.94
N ILE A 201 -5.07 -17.34 -3.25
CA ILE A 201 -3.97 -16.57 -3.80
C ILE A 201 -2.69 -16.99 -3.08
N THR A 202 -1.74 -17.52 -3.82
CA THR A 202 -0.44 -17.91 -3.27
C THR A 202 0.66 -17.05 -3.88
N GLY A 203 1.39 -16.32 -3.02
CA GLY A 203 2.55 -15.53 -3.43
C GLY A 203 3.83 -16.33 -3.34
N HIS A 204 4.70 -16.18 -4.34
CA HIS A 204 6.10 -16.59 -4.32
C HIS A 204 6.95 -15.62 -5.14
N GLN A 205 8.25 -15.64 -5.00
CA GLN A 205 9.17 -14.76 -5.74
C GLN A 205 9.27 -15.19 -7.22
N PHE A 206 8.68 -14.49 -8.22
CA PHE A 206 8.02 -13.17 -8.13
C PHE A 206 6.67 -13.23 -8.87
N ALA A 207 5.76 -14.07 -8.41
CA ALA A 207 4.48 -14.29 -9.06
C ALA A 207 3.35 -14.55 -8.05
N TRP A 208 2.12 -14.39 -8.53
CA TRP A 208 0.90 -14.76 -7.85
C TRP A 208 0.28 -15.98 -8.55
N GLU A 209 -0.01 -17.03 -7.83
CA GLU A 209 -0.76 -18.18 -8.30
C GLU A 209 -2.20 -18.10 -7.80
N LEU A 210 -3.15 -18.30 -8.70
CA LEU A 210 -4.58 -18.22 -8.44
C LEU A 210 -5.20 -19.61 -8.56
N ARG A 211 -5.92 -20.03 -7.52
CA ARG A 211 -6.67 -21.28 -7.52
C ARG A 211 -8.13 -21.03 -7.22
N TYR A 212 -8.99 -21.63 -8.00
CA TYR A 212 -10.44 -21.60 -7.84
C TYR A 212 -10.97 -22.97 -7.49
N PRO A 213 -12.07 -23.04 -6.73
CA PRO A 213 -12.83 -24.28 -6.61
C PRO A 213 -13.43 -24.60 -7.97
N GLY A 214 -13.51 -25.88 -8.26
CA GLY A 214 -14.15 -26.37 -9.46
C GLY A 214 -15.67 -26.31 -9.41
N LYS A 215 -16.31 -27.37 -9.91
CA LYS A 215 -17.77 -27.47 -9.98
C LYS A 215 -18.44 -27.72 -8.62
N ASP A 216 -17.70 -28.30 -7.68
CA ASP A 216 -18.19 -28.59 -6.33
C ASP A 216 -18.17 -27.36 -5.40
N ALA A 217 -17.62 -26.23 -5.87
CA ALA A 217 -17.45 -24.96 -5.13
C ALA A 217 -16.61 -25.09 -3.84
N ARG A 218 -15.77 -26.14 -3.74
CA ARG A 218 -14.89 -26.41 -2.61
C ARG A 218 -13.44 -26.42 -3.05
N LEU A 219 -12.56 -25.84 -2.26
CA LEU A 219 -11.12 -25.90 -2.47
C LEU A 219 -10.54 -27.09 -1.71
N GLY A 220 -9.79 -27.94 -2.42
CA GLY A 220 -9.08 -29.04 -1.81
C GLY A 220 -7.94 -28.54 -0.89
N LYS A 221 -7.51 -29.40 0.03
CA LYS A 221 -6.42 -29.09 0.98
C LYS A 221 -5.08 -28.96 0.28
N THR A 222 -4.23 -28.08 0.79
CA THR A 222 -2.83 -27.92 0.36
C THR A 222 -1.87 -28.27 1.48
N ASP A 223 -0.68 -28.76 1.09
CA ASP A 223 0.43 -29.03 2.02
C ASP A 223 1.73 -28.57 1.35
N TYR A 224 2.48 -27.72 2.02
CA TYR A 224 3.77 -27.20 1.52
C TYR A 224 4.77 -28.33 1.20
N LYS A 225 4.66 -29.50 1.87
CA LYS A 225 5.51 -30.67 1.61
C LYS A 225 5.22 -31.34 0.27
N LEU A 226 4.07 -31.06 -0.33
CA LEU A 226 3.65 -31.59 -1.64
C LEU A 226 4.03 -30.65 -2.80
N VAL A 227 4.63 -29.51 -2.52
CA VAL A 227 5.13 -28.59 -3.55
C VAL A 227 6.24 -29.26 -4.34
N SER A 228 6.07 -29.30 -5.65
CA SER A 228 7.02 -29.91 -6.60
C SER A 228 6.98 -29.15 -7.92
N GLY A 229 7.87 -29.51 -8.86
CA GLY A 229 7.88 -28.90 -10.19
C GLY A 229 6.58 -29.04 -10.97
N THR A 230 5.83 -30.13 -10.75
CA THR A 230 4.53 -30.41 -11.38
C THR A 230 3.33 -29.97 -10.53
N ASN A 231 3.48 -29.93 -9.21
CA ASN A 231 2.46 -29.51 -8.25
C ASN A 231 2.92 -28.23 -7.50
N LYS A 232 2.98 -27.13 -8.19
CA LYS A 232 3.49 -25.85 -7.64
C LYS A 232 2.70 -25.32 -6.45
N LEU A 233 1.42 -25.66 -6.36
CA LEU A 233 0.52 -25.23 -5.30
C LEU A 233 0.49 -26.16 -4.09
N GLY A 234 1.17 -27.33 -4.17
CA GLY A 234 1.15 -28.33 -3.10
C GLY A 234 -0.23 -28.88 -2.82
N ILE A 235 -1.07 -29.05 -3.85
CA ILE A 235 -2.43 -29.57 -3.71
C ILE A 235 -2.37 -31.03 -3.28
N ASN A 236 -3.18 -31.37 -2.27
CA ASN A 236 -3.29 -32.74 -1.79
C ASN A 236 -4.36 -33.50 -2.56
N PHE A 237 -3.96 -34.24 -3.59
CA PHE A 237 -4.87 -35.06 -4.41
C PHE A 237 -5.37 -36.37 -3.73
N LYS A 238 -5.14 -36.56 -2.44
CA LYS A 238 -5.89 -37.53 -1.64
C LYS A 238 -7.22 -36.98 -1.16
N ASP A 239 -7.37 -35.67 -1.18
CA ASP A 239 -8.62 -34.97 -0.92
C ASP A 239 -9.43 -34.90 -2.21
N LYS A 240 -10.66 -35.40 -2.16
CA LYS A 240 -11.55 -35.47 -3.34
C LYS A 240 -11.95 -34.06 -3.83
N ASP A 241 -12.07 -33.10 -2.91
CA ASP A 241 -12.43 -31.71 -3.21
C ASP A 241 -11.36 -31.02 -4.08
N SER A 242 -10.14 -31.61 -4.21
CA SER A 242 -9.05 -31.06 -5.04
C SER A 242 -9.07 -31.52 -6.52
N TYR A 243 -9.95 -32.43 -6.90
CA TYR A 243 -9.87 -33.05 -8.24
C TYR A 243 -10.30 -32.15 -9.37
N ASP A 244 -11.19 -31.24 -9.09
CA ASP A 244 -11.72 -30.24 -10.05
C ASP A 244 -11.25 -28.80 -9.79
N ASP A 245 -10.34 -28.60 -8.82
CA ASP A 245 -9.68 -27.30 -8.61
C ASP A 245 -9.01 -26.79 -9.89
N LEU A 246 -9.10 -25.50 -10.12
CA LEU A 246 -8.61 -24.83 -11.32
C LEU A 246 -7.46 -23.90 -10.98
N GLN A 247 -6.48 -23.78 -11.89
CA GLN A 247 -5.49 -22.70 -11.85
C GLN A 247 -5.81 -21.69 -12.95
N ALA A 248 -5.72 -20.41 -12.63
CA ALA A 248 -5.99 -19.33 -13.57
C ALA A 248 -4.86 -18.31 -13.63
N ASP A 249 -4.58 -17.80 -14.84
CA ASP A 249 -3.60 -16.72 -15.02
C ASP A 249 -4.20 -15.33 -14.79
N THR A 250 -5.48 -15.18 -14.98
CA THR A 250 -6.24 -13.95 -14.73
C THR A 250 -7.29 -14.23 -13.67
N MET A 251 -7.44 -13.33 -12.69
CA MET A 251 -8.50 -13.43 -11.70
C MET A 251 -9.82 -12.94 -12.27
N TYR A 252 -10.76 -13.85 -12.50
CA TYR A 252 -12.14 -13.52 -12.89
C TYR A 252 -13.05 -13.50 -11.68
N LEU A 253 -13.80 -12.42 -11.52
CA LEU A 253 -14.72 -12.24 -10.40
C LEU A 253 -16.09 -11.77 -10.92
N PRO A 254 -17.19 -12.36 -10.48
CA PRO A 254 -18.51 -11.84 -10.84
C PRO A 254 -18.83 -10.60 -10.01
N VAL A 255 -19.41 -9.60 -10.68
CA VAL A 255 -19.86 -8.36 -10.04
C VAL A 255 -20.98 -8.64 -9.03
N ARG A 256 -21.00 -7.90 -7.93
CA ARG A 256 -22.03 -7.96 -6.85
C ARG A 256 -22.13 -9.32 -6.14
N LYS A 257 -21.14 -10.17 -6.26
CA LYS A 257 -21.01 -11.41 -5.47
C LYS A 257 -19.93 -11.26 -4.42
N SER A 258 -20.14 -11.87 -3.26
CA SER A 258 -19.17 -11.88 -2.18
C SER A 258 -18.02 -12.82 -2.53
N VAL A 259 -16.81 -12.34 -2.50
CA VAL A 259 -15.58 -13.07 -2.78
C VAL A 259 -14.76 -13.15 -1.51
N ARG A 260 -14.29 -14.33 -1.16
CA ARG A 260 -13.30 -14.57 -0.14
C ARG A 260 -11.98 -14.95 -0.78
N LEU A 261 -10.95 -14.20 -0.48
CA LEU A 261 -9.57 -14.51 -0.83
C LEU A 261 -8.92 -15.24 0.34
N ASN A 262 -8.42 -16.43 0.12
CA ASN A 262 -7.52 -17.11 1.04
C ASN A 262 -6.10 -16.83 0.57
N ILE A 263 -5.29 -16.24 1.43
CA ILE A 263 -4.01 -15.64 1.03
C ILE A 263 -2.88 -16.42 1.70
N HIS A 264 -1.96 -16.93 0.88
CA HIS A 264 -0.84 -17.74 1.28
C HIS A 264 0.47 -17.20 0.71
N ALA A 265 1.60 -17.57 1.32
CA ALA A 265 2.92 -17.36 0.76
C ALA A 265 3.75 -18.65 0.88
N GLN A 266 4.59 -18.91 -0.13
CA GLN A 266 5.45 -20.10 -0.16
C GLN A 266 6.86 -19.84 0.38
N ASP A 267 7.37 -18.63 0.25
CA ASP A 267 8.77 -18.30 0.52
C ASP A 267 8.95 -17.15 1.51
N VAL A 268 8.77 -15.91 1.06
CA VAL A 268 8.92 -14.70 1.88
C VAL A 268 7.57 -14.01 2.09
N ILE A 269 7.54 -12.95 2.87
CA ILE A 269 6.32 -12.16 3.06
C ILE A 269 6.04 -11.33 1.80
N HIS A 270 4.84 -11.48 1.25
CA HIS A 270 4.25 -10.64 0.21
C HIS A 270 3.05 -9.87 0.77
N SER A 271 2.41 -9.05 -0.03
CA SER A 271 1.14 -8.42 0.33
C SER A 271 0.25 -8.31 -0.89
N VAL A 272 -0.92 -8.93 -0.83
CA VAL A 272 -1.96 -8.76 -1.85
C VAL A 272 -2.49 -7.35 -1.74
N TYR A 273 -2.39 -6.58 -2.82
CA TYR A 273 -2.87 -5.20 -2.89
C TYR A 273 -3.68 -4.98 -4.17
N MET A 274 -4.94 -4.62 -4.01
CA MET A 274 -5.85 -4.28 -5.10
C MET A 274 -6.45 -2.89 -4.83
N PRO A 275 -5.84 -1.82 -5.38
CA PRO A 275 -6.16 -0.42 -5.02
C PRO A 275 -7.63 -0.07 -5.15
N HIS A 276 -8.26 -0.39 -6.29
CA HIS A 276 -9.66 -0.06 -6.58
C HIS A 276 -10.65 -0.79 -5.66
N PHE A 277 -10.28 -1.96 -5.16
CA PHE A 277 -11.11 -2.72 -4.22
C PHE A 277 -10.81 -2.41 -2.75
N ARG A 278 -9.80 -1.58 -2.45
CA ARG A 278 -9.31 -1.32 -1.08
C ARG A 278 -8.95 -2.61 -0.34
N VAL A 279 -8.44 -3.58 -1.07
CA VAL A 279 -7.92 -4.83 -0.51
C VAL A 279 -6.42 -4.67 -0.29
N GLN A 280 -5.99 -4.88 0.95
CA GLN A 280 -4.57 -4.97 1.31
C GLN A 280 -4.42 -5.93 2.49
N LEU A 281 -3.71 -7.03 2.27
CA LEU A 281 -3.40 -7.99 3.34
C LEU A 281 -2.10 -8.73 3.04
N ASN A 282 -1.30 -8.96 4.09
CA ASN A 282 -0.05 -9.67 3.95
C ASN A 282 -0.27 -11.16 3.71
N ALA A 283 0.50 -11.70 2.77
CA ALA A 283 0.70 -13.12 2.55
C ALA A 283 1.93 -13.56 3.35
N VAL A 284 1.75 -14.34 4.40
CA VAL A 284 2.80 -14.71 5.36
C VAL A 284 3.05 -16.21 5.26
N PRO A 285 4.30 -16.67 5.09
CA PRO A 285 4.62 -18.10 5.08
C PRO A 285 4.16 -18.77 6.39
N GLY A 286 3.42 -19.88 6.26
CA GLY A 286 2.92 -20.65 7.40
C GLY A 286 1.72 -20.04 8.15
N LEU A 287 1.27 -18.84 7.78
CA LEU A 287 0.10 -18.18 8.38
C LEU A 287 -0.90 -17.81 7.29
N PRO A 288 -1.89 -18.66 6.97
CA PRO A 288 -2.94 -18.29 6.02
C PRO A 288 -3.76 -17.12 6.56
N THR A 289 -3.98 -16.13 5.72
CA THR A 289 -4.84 -14.99 5.99
C THR A 289 -5.99 -14.96 5.00
N PHE A 290 -7.03 -14.19 5.27
CA PHE A 290 -8.18 -14.10 4.39
C PHE A 290 -8.80 -12.71 4.41
N PHE A 291 -9.34 -12.35 3.25
CA PHE A 291 -9.99 -11.08 3.02
C PHE A 291 -11.29 -11.28 2.24
N LYS A 292 -12.39 -10.71 2.72
CA LYS A 292 -13.69 -10.79 2.06
C LYS A 292 -14.06 -9.43 1.48
N PHE A 293 -14.52 -9.41 0.23
CA PHE A 293 -15.00 -8.20 -0.41
C PHE A 293 -16.05 -8.52 -1.48
N LYS A 294 -16.74 -7.48 -1.94
CA LYS A 294 -17.77 -7.59 -2.96
C LYS A 294 -17.50 -6.53 -4.03
N PRO A 295 -17.07 -6.95 -5.25
CA PRO A 295 -16.90 -6.02 -6.37
C PRO A 295 -18.23 -5.39 -6.76
N THR A 296 -18.22 -4.09 -7.10
CA THR A 296 -19.43 -3.32 -7.44
C THR A 296 -19.45 -2.83 -8.88
N ILE A 297 -18.30 -2.72 -9.54
CA ILE A 297 -18.13 -2.16 -10.86
C ILE A 297 -17.38 -3.17 -11.73
N THR A 298 -17.91 -3.52 -12.89
CA THR A 298 -17.24 -4.39 -13.86
C THR A 298 -16.03 -3.71 -14.48
N THR A 299 -15.10 -4.51 -15.04
CA THR A 299 -13.95 -3.95 -15.76
C THR A 299 -14.40 -3.12 -16.96
N ALA A 300 -15.45 -3.53 -17.66
CA ALA A 300 -16.00 -2.79 -18.81
C ALA A 300 -16.58 -1.43 -18.37
N GLU A 301 -17.36 -1.39 -17.29
CA GLU A 301 -17.90 -0.15 -16.74
C GLU A 301 -16.78 0.79 -16.27
N MET A 302 -15.71 0.26 -15.64
CA MET A 302 -14.60 1.07 -15.18
C MET A 302 -13.79 1.64 -16.35
N ARG A 303 -13.63 0.91 -17.44
CA ARG A 303 -13.01 1.42 -18.69
C ARG A 303 -13.73 2.64 -19.21
N ILE A 304 -15.06 2.59 -19.25
CA ILE A 304 -15.91 3.72 -19.68
C ILE A 304 -15.77 4.88 -18.70
N LYS A 305 -15.86 4.61 -17.40
CA LYS A 305 -15.78 5.64 -16.35
C LYS A 305 -14.47 6.41 -16.36
N LEU A 306 -13.35 5.73 -16.61
CA LEU A 306 -12.01 6.33 -16.64
C LEU A 306 -11.59 6.85 -18.02
N ASP A 307 -12.40 6.62 -19.06
CA ASP A 307 -12.04 6.86 -20.46
C ASP A 307 -10.70 6.20 -20.86
N LYS A 308 -10.52 4.95 -20.37
CA LYS A 308 -9.32 4.15 -20.61
C LYS A 308 -9.69 2.76 -21.15
N PRO A 309 -9.72 2.57 -22.48
CA PRO A 309 -10.15 1.29 -23.09
C PRO A 309 -9.33 0.07 -22.66
N ASN A 310 -8.04 0.27 -22.34
CA ASN A 310 -7.11 -0.80 -21.94
C ASN A 310 -6.99 -0.94 -20.43
N PHE A 311 -7.88 -0.33 -19.65
CA PHE A 311 -7.84 -0.48 -18.20
C PHE A 311 -8.12 -1.93 -17.78
N GLU A 312 -7.34 -2.42 -16.83
CA GLU A 312 -7.55 -3.67 -16.10
C GLU A 312 -7.38 -3.41 -14.61
N TYR A 313 -8.14 -4.09 -13.77
CA TYR A 313 -7.81 -4.15 -12.36
C TYR A 313 -6.59 -5.03 -12.16
N GLU A 314 -5.80 -4.76 -11.15
CA GLU A 314 -4.57 -5.51 -10.87
C GLU A 314 -4.45 -5.92 -9.40
N ILE A 315 -3.85 -7.08 -9.19
CA ILE A 315 -3.23 -7.47 -7.92
C ILE A 315 -1.76 -7.05 -8.02
N LEU A 316 -1.29 -6.31 -7.05
CA LEU A 316 0.09 -5.87 -6.92
C LEU A 316 0.69 -6.45 -5.64
N CYS A 317 2.01 -6.58 -5.59
CA CYS A 317 2.70 -6.86 -4.33
C CYS A 317 3.03 -5.54 -3.63
N ASN A 318 2.54 -5.35 -2.39
CA ASN A 318 2.79 -4.15 -1.59
C ASN A 318 3.74 -4.41 -0.40
N LYS A 319 4.57 -5.45 -0.49
CA LYS A 319 5.63 -5.76 0.49
C LYS A 319 6.89 -6.12 -0.26
N VAL A 320 7.97 -5.37 -0.02
CA VAL A 320 9.27 -5.65 -0.68
C VAL A 320 9.68 -7.09 -0.43
N CYS A 321 9.71 -7.88 -1.50
CA CYS A 321 9.95 -9.32 -1.45
C CYS A 321 11.21 -9.77 -2.21
N GLY A 322 11.95 -8.84 -2.83
CA GLY A 322 13.18 -9.11 -3.56
C GLY A 322 13.34 -8.26 -4.83
N GLY A 323 14.29 -8.62 -5.67
CA GLY A 323 14.73 -7.80 -6.82
C GLY A 323 13.65 -7.53 -7.88
N ALA A 324 12.74 -8.47 -8.15
CA ALA A 324 11.65 -8.28 -9.10
C ALA A 324 10.29 -7.98 -8.43
N HIS A 325 10.31 -7.50 -7.19
CA HIS A 325 9.10 -7.08 -6.45
C HIS A 325 8.18 -6.15 -7.27
N TYR A 326 8.75 -5.18 -7.97
CA TYR A 326 8.01 -4.19 -8.78
C TYR A 326 7.21 -4.81 -9.94
N ASN A 327 7.59 -6.00 -10.39
CA ASN A 327 6.95 -6.71 -11.52
C ASN A 327 5.97 -7.80 -11.06
N MET A 328 5.82 -8.01 -9.75
CA MET A 328 4.93 -9.02 -9.20
C MET A 328 3.48 -8.52 -9.22
N LYS A 329 2.80 -8.76 -10.35
CA LYS A 329 1.43 -8.35 -10.58
C LYS A 329 0.60 -9.43 -11.28
N LYS A 330 -0.73 -9.35 -11.16
CA LYS A 330 -1.70 -10.22 -11.81
C LYS A 330 -2.93 -9.41 -12.23
N VAL A 331 -3.49 -9.72 -13.38
CA VAL A 331 -4.71 -9.06 -13.88
C VAL A 331 -5.94 -9.59 -13.15
N VAL A 332 -6.87 -8.68 -12.85
CA VAL A 332 -8.19 -8.99 -12.31
C VAL A 332 -9.27 -8.47 -13.26
N ARG A 333 -10.23 -9.30 -13.60
CA ARG A 333 -11.39 -8.94 -14.42
C ARG A 333 -12.66 -9.16 -13.64
N VAL A 334 -13.38 -8.09 -13.42
CA VAL A 334 -14.74 -8.16 -12.88
C VAL A 334 -15.71 -8.19 -14.05
N VAL A 335 -16.50 -9.25 -14.10
CA VAL A 335 -17.41 -9.56 -15.21
C VAL A 335 -18.82 -9.80 -14.69
N THR A 336 -19.79 -9.91 -15.59
CA THR A 336 -21.15 -10.34 -15.22
C THR A 336 -21.17 -11.80 -14.75
N GLU A 337 -22.19 -12.20 -14.01
CA GLU A 337 -22.35 -13.59 -13.56
C GLU A 337 -22.37 -14.57 -14.74
N ALA A 338 -23.05 -14.21 -15.83
CA ALA A 338 -23.11 -15.06 -17.02
C ALA A 338 -21.74 -15.27 -17.68
N GLU A 339 -20.97 -14.19 -17.81
CA GLU A 339 -19.58 -14.25 -18.33
C GLU A 339 -18.66 -15.05 -17.41
N TYR A 340 -18.83 -14.92 -16.09
CA TYR A 340 -18.07 -15.70 -15.12
C TYR A 340 -18.34 -17.19 -15.27
N GLN A 341 -19.61 -17.61 -15.37
CA GLN A 341 -19.99 -19.00 -15.55
C GLN A 341 -19.52 -19.55 -16.91
N ALA A 342 -19.59 -18.73 -17.96
CA ALA A 342 -19.07 -19.09 -19.27
C ALA A 342 -17.54 -19.32 -19.22
N TRP A 343 -16.80 -18.44 -18.55
CA TRP A 343 -15.36 -18.59 -18.34
C TRP A 343 -15.05 -19.84 -17.52
N LEU A 344 -15.75 -20.06 -16.40
CA LEU A 344 -15.54 -21.20 -15.51
C LEU A 344 -15.74 -22.53 -16.23
N SER A 345 -16.76 -22.61 -17.09
CA SER A 345 -17.06 -23.83 -17.85
C SER A 345 -15.98 -24.22 -18.87
N GLN A 346 -15.14 -23.27 -19.29
CA GLN A 346 -14.05 -23.48 -20.25
C GLN A 346 -12.74 -23.88 -19.57
N GLN A 347 -12.66 -23.78 -18.23
CA GLN A 347 -11.44 -24.06 -17.51
C GLN A 347 -11.22 -25.58 -17.37
N LYS A 348 -9.95 -25.97 -17.33
CA LYS A 348 -9.56 -27.36 -17.12
C LYS A 348 -9.07 -27.55 -15.69
N PRO A 349 -9.34 -28.74 -15.09
CA PRO A 349 -8.81 -29.06 -13.77
C PRO A 349 -7.27 -28.97 -13.72
N TYR A 350 -6.75 -28.53 -12.59
CA TYR A 350 -5.30 -28.49 -12.32
C TYR A 350 -4.69 -29.91 -12.29
N LEU A 351 -5.49 -30.93 -11.98
CA LEU A 351 -5.08 -32.33 -11.97
C LEU A 351 -4.85 -32.83 -13.40
N THR A 352 -3.71 -32.49 -13.98
CA THR A 352 -3.28 -32.89 -15.33
C THR A 352 -2.82 -34.38 -15.36
N ASP A 353 -2.74 -34.97 -16.55
CA ASP A 353 -2.21 -36.32 -16.71
C ASP A 353 -0.73 -36.45 -16.32
N ALA A 354 0.05 -35.39 -16.43
CA ALA A 354 1.40 -35.32 -15.91
C ALA A 354 1.43 -35.49 -14.38
N ILE A 355 0.58 -34.75 -13.67
CA ILE A 355 0.45 -34.85 -12.20
C ILE A 355 -0.02 -36.24 -11.80
N LYS A 356 -1.02 -36.79 -12.50
CA LYS A 356 -1.49 -38.16 -12.24
C LYS A 356 -0.38 -39.19 -12.40
N LYS A 357 0.48 -39.05 -13.42
CA LYS A 357 1.63 -39.93 -13.65
C LYS A 357 2.66 -39.81 -12.53
N ASP A 358 2.99 -38.59 -12.10
CA ASP A 358 3.92 -38.36 -10.99
C ASP A 358 3.39 -38.94 -9.66
N LEU A 359 2.08 -38.84 -9.40
CA LEU A 359 1.46 -39.41 -8.21
C LEU A 359 1.51 -40.93 -8.22
N LYS A 360 1.30 -41.61 -9.36
CA LYS A 360 1.44 -43.05 -9.51
C LYS A 360 2.90 -43.48 -9.28
N PHE A 361 3.84 -42.78 -9.88
CA PHE A 361 5.28 -43.06 -9.71
C PHE A 361 5.73 -42.90 -8.24
N ALA A 362 5.20 -41.89 -7.54
CA ALA A 362 5.49 -41.67 -6.11
C ALA A 362 4.86 -42.73 -5.21
N ALA A 363 3.69 -43.30 -5.59
CA ALA A 363 3.05 -44.39 -4.89
C ALA A 363 3.83 -45.72 -5.10
N GLU A 364 4.21 -46.04 -6.33
CA GLU A 364 5.04 -47.22 -6.66
C GLU A 364 6.40 -47.16 -5.94
N LYS A 365 7.06 -46.01 -5.87
CA LYS A 365 8.30 -45.84 -5.11
C LYS A 365 8.15 -46.09 -3.61
N LYS A 366 6.99 -45.76 -3.02
CA LYS A 366 6.70 -46.04 -1.61
C LYS A 366 6.42 -47.54 -1.36
N GLU A 367 5.81 -48.21 -2.30
CA GLU A 367 5.59 -49.66 -2.20
C GLU A 367 6.88 -50.48 -2.37
N VAL A 368 7.84 -49.97 -3.17
CA VAL A 368 9.15 -50.61 -3.38
C VAL A 368 10.15 -50.37 -2.22
N GLN A 369 9.85 -49.45 -1.30
CA GLN A 369 10.69 -49.22 -0.10
C GLN A 369 10.03 -49.55 1.26
N PRO A 370 9.37 -50.68 1.47
CA PRO A 370 8.87 -51.01 2.79
C PRO A 370 9.84 -51.76 3.71
N ASN A 371 11.07 -52.09 3.30
CA ASN A 371 11.85 -53.08 4.12
C ASN A 371 13.38 -52.91 4.14
N ARG A 372 13.92 -51.69 4.04
CA ARG A 372 15.37 -51.52 4.27
C ARG A 372 15.79 -51.05 5.67
N LEU A 373 14.86 -50.84 6.59
CA LEU A 373 15.14 -50.44 7.98
C LEU A 373 14.86 -51.54 9.02
N ALA A 374 14.52 -52.78 8.59
CA ALA A 374 14.23 -53.88 9.50
C ALA A 374 15.33 -54.99 9.54
N LEU A 375 16.50 -54.71 9.00
CA LEU A 375 17.62 -55.69 9.06
C LEU A 375 18.92 -55.04 9.54
N ASN A 376 18.88 -54.42 10.71
CA ASN A 376 20.06 -54.19 11.54
C ASN A 376 19.57 -54.00 12.98
N ASN A 377 19.23 -55.10 13.62
CA ASN A 377 19.33 -55.36 15.04
C ASN A 377 19.88 -56.74 15.25
#